data_83ed89829693939cca94790dd59f6912
#
_entry.id   83ed89829693939cca94790dd59f6912
#
_cell.length_a   1.000
_cell.length_b   1.000
_cell.length_c   1.000
_cell.angle_alpha   90.00
_cell.angle_beta   90.00
_cell.angle_gamma   90.00
#
_symmetry.space_group_name_H-M   'P 1'
#
loop_
_entity.id
_entity.type
_entity.pdbx_description
1 polymer ?
#
loop_
_entity_poly.entity_id
_entity_poly.type
_entity_poly.pdbx_seq_one_letter_code
_entity_poly.pdbx_strand_id
1 'polypeptide(L)'
;MLYDIWTVFWRDWIVLKRRLAKFILSRMVAPLLYLVAFGWGLGRSISVSSGTYLDFLVPGILALNSMNISFNSVIPVHAERIYHKSLEEYLVAPIRPAAFVIGKVLAAVLRGLISSAIIVALACLFGAKLSLSPLFLLVLVLNCVIFAEIGFIAAMKIETYEEMGQVNTYILLPMSFLCGTFFSTKALPEVVRVLIELLPLTHTSVLLRALAGGEAASALSFGALVFYALLCFWFANRSFSRLKR
;
A
#
# COMPACT_ATOMS: atom_id res chain seq x y z
N MET A 1 3.42 0.62 -26.35
CA MET A 1 2.97 0.19 -25.01
C MET A 1 4.01 0.43 -23.92
N LEU A 2 5.24 -0.13 -24.00
CA LEU A 2 6.28 0.12 -22.99
C LEU A 2 6.68 1.60 -22.91
N TYR A 3 6.80 2.25 -24.05
CA TYR A 3 7.08 3.68 -24.13
C TYR A 3 5.98 4.52 -23.44
N ASP A 4 4.72 4.19 -23.67
CA ASP A 4 3.58 4.92 -23.06
C ASP A 4 3.57 4.75 -21.53
N ILE A 5 3.84 3.51 -21.04
CA ILE A 5 3.97 3.24 -19.60
C ILE A 5 5.08 4.09 -19.00
N TRP A 6 6.26 4.11 -19.68
CA TRP A 6 7.40 4.87 -19.21
C TRP A 6 7.13 6.37 -19.18
N THR A 7 6.47 6.92 -20.20
CA THR A 7 6.14 8.34 -20.26
C THR A 7 5.23 8.77 -19.12
N VAL A 8 4.17 7.98 -18.83
CA VAL A 8 3.24 8.25 -17.73
C VAL A 8 3.97 8.15 -16.38
N PHE A 9 4.75 7.09 -16.18
CA PHE A 9 5.55 6.89 -14.97
C PHE A 9 6.57 8.03 -14.77
N TRP A 10 7.30 8.40 -15.83
CA TRP A 10 8.36 9.41 -15.78
C TRP A 10 7.84 10.79 -15.39
N ARG A 11 6.67 11.18 -15.87
CA ARG A 11 6.01 12.43 -15.46
C ARG A 11 5.80 12.46 -13.93
N ASP A 12 5.23 11.40 -13.38
CA ASP A 12 4.94 11.33 -11.95
C ASP A 12 6.23 11.22 -11.11
N TRP A 13 7.26 10.58 -11.66
CA TRP A 13 8.60 10.53 -11.05
C TRP A 13 9.26 11.91 -10.98
N ILE A 14 9.22 12.71 -12.04
CA ILE A 14 9.79 14.06 -12.02
C ILE A 14 9.12 14.93 -10.97
N VAL A 15 7.80 14.85 -10.84
CA VAL A 15 7.03 15.57 -9.81
C VAL A 15 7.46 15.14 -8.41
N LEU A 16 7.60 13.83 -8.17
CA LEU A 16 8.06 13.30 -6.90
C LEU A 16 9.49 13.75 -6.59
N LYS A 17 10.41 13.63 -7.57
CA LYS A 17 11.83 13.97 -7.40
C LYS A 17 12.03 15.42 -6.96
N ARG A 18 11.24 16.36 -7.49
CA ARG A 18 11.32 17.79 -7.11
C ARG A 18 10.94 18.04 -5.65
N ARG A 19 10.17 17.14 -5.01
CA ARG A 19 9.68 17.27 -3.64
C ARG A 19 10.11 16.11 -2.76
N LEU A 20 11.12 15.33 -3.17
CA LEU A 20 11.49 14.08 -2.53
C LEU A 20 11.86 14.26 -1.04
N ALA A 21 12.66 15.26 -0.70
CA ALA A 21 13.03 15.55 0.69
C ALA A 21 11.81 15.84 1.57
N LYS A 22 10.88 16.67 1.07
CA LYS A 22 9.64 16.99 1.79
C LYS A 22 8.74 15.74 1.91
N PHE A 23 8.69 14.91 0.88
CA PHE A 23 7.97 13.63 0.90
C PHE A 23 8.55 12.69 1.98
N ILE A 24 9.87 12.50 2.00
CA ILE A 24 10.56 11.65 2.98
C ILE A 24 10.26 12.15 4.40
N LEU A 25 10.51 13.42 4.70
CA LEU A 25 10.29 13.99 6.02
C LEU A 25 8.86 13.81 6.50
N SER A 26 7.87 14.08 5.65
CA SER A 26 6.47 13.92 6.01
C SER A 26 6.06 12.47 6.28
N ARG A 27 6.73 11.51 5.64
CA ARG A 27 6.42 10.07 5.80
C ARG A 27 7.16 9.38 6.94
N MET A 28 8.17 10.02 7.50
CA MET A 28 8.89 9.52 8.67
C MET A 28 8.12 9.70 9.98
N VAL A 29 7.29 10.74 10.10
CA VAL A 29 6.69 11.16 11.38
C VAL A 29 5.82 10.07 11.98
N ALA A 30 4.84 9.54 11.25
CA ALA A 30 3.93 8.52 11.78
C ALA A 30 4.63 7.20 12.15
N PRO A 31 5.48 6.59 11.29
CA PRO A 31 6.25 5.41 11.67
C PRO A 31 7.16 5.63 12.87
N LEU A 32 7.82 6.77 12.94
CA LEU A 32 8.68 7.11 14.08
C LEU A 32 7.87 7.17 15.38
N LEU A 33 6.69 7.80 15.36
CA LEU A 33 5.80 7.83 16.52
C LEU A 33 5.32 6.43 16.90
N TYR A 34 5.00 5.57 15.93
CA TYR A 34 4.65 4.18 16.21
C TYR A 34 5.81 3.40 16.83
N LEU A 35 7.03 3.56 16.31
CA LEU A 35 8.21 2.88 16.85
C LEU A 35 8.55 3.37 18.26
N VAL A 36 8.42 4.65 18.54
CA VAL A 36 8.64 5.22 19.87
C VAL A 36 7.56 4.76 20.85
N ALA A 37 6.27 4.93 20.48
CA ALA A 37 5.16 4.59 21.38
C ALA A 37 5.09 3.09 21.68
N PHE A 38 5.20 2.26 20.67
CA PHE A 38 5.06 0.83 20.80
C PHE A 38 6.40 0.11 21.05
N GLY A 39 7.52 0.64 20.54
CA GLY A 39 8.84 0.06 20.79
C GLY A 39 9.36 0.34 22.18
N TRP A 40 9.38 1.60 22.60
CA TRP A 40 9.86 1.99 23.93
C TRP A 40 8.75 1.98 25.00
N GLY A 41 7.51 2.35 24.63
CA GLY A 41 6.39 2.40 25.58
C GLY A 41 5.92 1.01 25.99
N LEU A 42 5.40 0.23 25.06
CA LEU A 42 4.81 -1.08 25.32
C LEU A 42 5.80 -2.24 25.18
N GLY A 43 6.83 -2.10 24.34
CA GLY A 43 7.76 -3.18 24.01
C GLY A 43 8.56 -3.72 25.19
N ARG A 44 8.68 -2.96 26.29
CA ARG A 44 9.33 -3.39 27.55
C ARG A 44 8.39 -4.21 28.44
N SER A 45 7.08 -4.10 28.24
CA SER A 45 6.06 -4.74 29.11
C SER A 45 5.42 -5.97 28.48
N ILE A 46 5.59 -6.17 27.17
CA ILE A 46 4.98 -7.28 26.43
C ILE A 46 6.08 -8.24 25.95
N SER A 47 6.15 -9.42 26.59
CA SER A 47 6.94 -10.53 26.08
C SER A 47 6.15 -11.23 24.96
N VAL A 48 6.69 -11.24 23.74
CA VAL A 48 6.17 -12.03 22.62
C VAL A 48 6.93 -13.34 22.56
N SER A 49 6.23 -14.44 22.29
CA SER A 49 6.77 -15.81 22.31
C SER A 49 7.95 -16.07 21.35
N SER A 50 8.29 -15.13 20.46
CA SER A 50 9.30 -15.30 19.42
C SER A 50 10.18 -14.07 19.16
N GLY A 51 10.53 -13.28 20.18
CA GLY A 51 11.44 -12.14 19.99
C GLY A 51 10.96 -10.84 20.63
N THR A 52 11.44 -9.71 20.11
CA THR A 52 11.04 -8.39 20.58
C THR A 52 9.67 -8.02 19.96
N TYR A 53 8.82 -7.32 20.72
CA TYR A 53 7.55 -6.81 20.19
C TYR A 53 7.72 -5.96 18.90
N LEU A 54 8.89 -5.32 18.75
CA LEU A 54 9.26 -4.60 17.53
C LEU A 54 9.32 -5.51 16.30
N ASP A 55 9.84 -6.74 16.44
CA ASP A 55 9.95 -7.67 15.30
C ASP A 55 8.58 -8.11 14.79
N PHE A 56 7.59 -8.16 15.70
CA PHE A 56 6.19 -8.39 15.34
C PHE A 56 5.50 -7.16 14.74
N LEU A 57 5.79 -5.96 15.25
CA LEU A 57 5.11 -4.72 14.93
C LEU A 57 5.55 -4.15 13.56
N VAL A 58 6.84 -4.20 13.25
CA VAL A 58 7.41 -3.55 12.06
C VAL A 58 6.83 -4.09 10.75
N PRO A 59 6.70 -5.41 10.52
CA PRO A 59 6.04 -5.93 9.31
C PRO A 59 4.59 -5.46 9.16
N GLY A 60 3.86 -5.33 10.29
CA GLY A 60 2.51 -4.78 10.29
C GLY A 60 2.47 -3.30 9.91
N ILE A 61 3.37 -2.48 10.46
CA ILE A 61 3.49 -1.06 10.09
C ILE A 61 3.87 -0.91 8.62
N LEU A 62 4.75 -1.78 8.08
CA LEU A 62 5.11 -1.78 6.66
C LEU A 62 3.90 -2.07 5.77
N ALA A 63 3.09 -3.09 6.10
CA ALA A 63 1.87 -3.42 5.37
C ALA A 63 0.89 -2.23 5.37
N LEU A 64 0.61 -1.67 6.55
CA LEU A 64 -0.29 -0.53 6.73
C LEU A 64 0.19 0.73 6.00
N ASN A 65 1.46 1.08 6.15
CA ASN A 65 2.00 2.29 5.55
C ASN A 65 2.07 2.17 4.03
N SER A 66 2.51 1.03 3.50
CA SER A 66 2.55 0.79 2.05
C SER A 66 1.15 0.82 1.43
N MET A 67 0.13 0.28 2.11
CA MET A 67 -1.28 0.43 1.74
C MET A 67 -1.68 1.90 1.62
N ASN A 68 -1.52 2.66 2.73
CA ASN A 68 -1.94 4.07 2.78
C ASN A 68 -1.21 4.94 1.74
N ILE A 69 0.10 4.75 1.57
CA ILE A 69 0.88 5.53 0.62
C ILE A 69 0.48 5.21 -0.81
N SER A 70 0.33 3.94 -1.16
CA SER A 70 0.01 3.53 -2.52
C SER A 70 -1.40 3.97 -2.91
N PHE A 71 -2.38 3.81 -2.05
CA PHE A 71 -3.74 4.29 -2.26
C PHE A 71 -3.76 5.82 -2.46
N ASN A 72 -3.20 6.57 -1.51
CA ASN A 72 -3.22 8.04 -1.56
C ASN A 72 -2.35 8.62 -2.68
N SER A 73 -1.39 7.86 -3.21
CA SER A 73 -0.55 8.31 -4.33
C SER A 73 -1.31 8.47 -5.64
N VAL A 74 -2.48 7.87 -5.77
CA VAL A 74 -3.32 7.94 -6.97
C VAL A 74 -4.42 8.99 -6.86
N ILE A 75 -4.67 9.56 -5.67
CA ILE A 75 -5.67 10.62 -5.47
C ILE A 75 -5.47 11.82 -6.44
N PRO A 76 -4.25 12.25 -6.80
CA PRO A 76 -4.08 13.31 -7.80
C PRO A 76 -4.77 13.02 -9.14
N VAL A 77 -4.96 11.76 -9.52
CA VAL A 77 -5.69 11.39 -10.74
C VAL A 77 -7.17 11.80 -10.65
N HIS A 78 -7.77 11.75 -9.46
CA HIS A 78 -9.11 12.28 -9.21
C HIS A 78 -9.16 13.79 -9.46
N ALA A 79 -8.16 14.53 -8.95
CA ALA A 79 -8.07 15.97 -9.20
C ALA A 79 -7.81 16.29 -10.68
N GLU A 80 -6.98 15.50 -11.37
CA GLU A 80 -6.75 15.60 -12.83
C GLU A 80 -8.05 15.37 -13.61
N ARG A 81 -8.96 14.49 -13.12
CA ARG A 81 -10.25 14.20 -13.76
C ARG A 81 -11.27 15.29 -13.52
N ILE A 82 -11.49 15.71 -12.28
CA ILE A 82 -12.64 16.54 -11.90
C ILE A 82 -12.30 18.03 -11.98
N TYR A 83 -11.17 18.44 -11.41
CA TYR A 83 -10.85 19.86 -11.25
C TYR A 83 -9.98 20.42 -12.36
N HIS A 84 -8.93 19.73 -12.73
CA HIS A 84 -7.98 20.23 -13.73
C HIS A 84 -8.32 19.84 -15.15
N LYS A 85 -9.20 18.87 -15.34
CA LYS A 85 -9.57 18.27 -16.65
C LYS A 85 -8.37 17.80 -17.50
N SER A 86 -7.18 17.78 -16.91
CA SER A 86 -5.95 17.35 -17.61
C SER A 86 -5.94 15.85 -17.96
N LEU A 87 -6.88 15.08 -17.37
CA LEU A 87 -7.10 13.70 -17.78
C LEU A 87 -7.62 13.61 -19.21
N GLU A 88 -8.35 14.63 -19.70
CA GLU A 88 -8.88 14.69 -21.07
C GLU A 88 -7.77 14.62 -22.12
N GLU A 89 -6.60 15.22 -21.83
CA GLU A 89 -5.41 15.13 -22.70
C GLU A 89 -4.97 13.67 -22.93
N TYR A 90 -5.05 12.83 -21.87
CA TYR A 90 -4.72 11.41 -21.98
C TYR A 90 -5.82 10.60 -22.66
N LEU A 91 -7.08 11.04 -22.57
CA LEU A 91 -8.20 10.37 -23.25
C LEU A 91 -8.13 10.57 -24.77
N VAL A 92 -7.72 11.77 -25.23
CA VAL A 92 -7.55 12.09 -26.64
C VAL A 92 -6.24 11.50 -27.20
N ALA A 93 -5.20 11.38 -26.39
CA ALA A 93 -3.93 10.83 -26.81
C ALA A 93 -4.04 9.35 -27.23
N PRO A 94 -3.24 8.89 -28.23
CA PRO A 94 -3.26 7.50 -28.71
C PRO A 94 -2.59 6.52 -27.71
N ILE A 95 -2.86 6.67 -26.40
CA ILE A 95 -2.31 5.84 -25.33
C ILE A 95 -3.29 4.71 -25.02
N ARG A 96 -2.79 3.48 -24.89
CA ARG A 96 -3.61 2.34 -24.49
C ARG A 96 -4.05 2.48 -23.03
N PRO A 97 -5.33 2.21 -22.68
CA PRO A 97 -5.82 2.30 -21.31
C PRO A 97 -4.97 1.56 -20.28
N ALA A 98 -4.58 0.32 -20.60
CA ALA A 98 -3.72 -0.48 -19.74
C ALA A 98 -2.35 0.17 -19.49
N ALA A 99 -1.77 0.85 -20.49
CA ALA A 99 -0.48 1.52 -20.33
C ALA A 99 -0.57 2.71 -19.37
N PHE A 100 -1.65 3.47 -19.41
CA PHE A 100 -1.90 4.56 -18.46
C PHE A 100 -2.06 4.04 -17.03
N VAL A 101 -2.91 3.02 -16.83
CA VAL A 101 -3.11 2.41 -15.50
C VAL A 101 -1.81 1.88 -14.94
N ILE A 102 -1.05 1.08 -15.71
CA ILE A 102 0.23 0.53 -15.28
C ILE A 102 1.23 1.64 -14.92
N GLY A 103 1.33 2.70 -15.72
CA GLY A 103 2.23 3.83 -15.45
C GLY A 103 1.91 4.53 -14.13
N LYS A 104 0.62 4.78 -13.85
CA LYS A 104 0.16 5.39 -12.59
C LYS A 104 0.38 4.46 -11.39
N VAL A 105 0.08 3.17 -11.53
CA VAL A 105 0.30 2.15 -10.49
C VAL A 105 1.79 2.03 -10.17
N LEU A 106 2.67 1.97 -11.18
CA LEU A 106 4.12 1.91 -10.96
C LEU A 106 4.65 3.14 -10.20
N ALA A 107 4.13 4.33 -10.49
CA ALA A 107 4.50 5.53 -9.76
C ALA A 107 4.04 5.48 -8.29
N ALA A 108 2.87 4.91 -8.02
CA ALA A 108 2.37 4.70 -6.66
C ALA A 108 3.18 3.64 -5.91
N VAL A 109 3.51 2.52 -6.57
CA VAL A 109 4.38 1.46 -6.03
C VAL A 109 5.74 2.03 -5.63
N LEU A 110 6.36 2.83 -6.50
CA LEU A 110 7.64 3.47 -6.19
C LEU A 110 7.56 4.33 -4.92
N ARG A 111 6.50 5.13 -4.76
CA ARG A 111 6.28 5.93 -3.53
C ARG A 111 6.07 5.05 -2.31
N GLY A 112 5.32 3.96 -2.43
CA GLY A 112 5.13 2.96 -1.38
C GLY A 112 6.45 2.32 -0.96
N LEU A 113 7.29 1.91 -1.91
CA LEU A 113 8.60 1.31 -1.65
C LEU A 113 9.59 2.30 -1.02
N ILE A 114 9.65 3.55 -1.47
CA ILE A 114 10.48 4.58 -0.84
C ILE A 114 10.05 4.77 0.62
N SER A 115 8.74 4.87 0.89
CA SER A 115 8.23 5.02 2.25
C SER A 115 8.53 3.77 3.11
N SER A 116 8.42 2.58 2.55
CA SER A 116 8.74 1.33 3.24
C SER A 116 10.23 1.21 3.54
N ALA A 117 11.10 1.64 2.63
CA ALA A 117 12.55 1.68 2.87
C ALA A 117 12.91 2.61 4.04
N ILE A 118 12.21 3.74 4.17
CA ILE A 118 12.37 4.65 5.32
C ILE A 118 12.00 3.94 6.63
N ILE A 119 10.89 3.21 6.66
CA ILE A 119 10.45 2.48 7.86
C ILE A 119 11.46 1.38 8.22
N VAL A 120 11.94 0.63 7.24
CA VAL A 120 12.97 -0.39 7.46
C VAL A 120 14.23 0.24 8.05
N ALA A 121 14.69 1.36 7.49
CA ALA A 121 15.86 2.07 8.02
C ALA A 121 15.65 2.54 9.46
N LEU A 122 14.48 3.12 9.77
CA LEU A 122 14.14 3.51 11.14
C LEU A 122 14.07 2.29 12.07
N ALA A 123 13.41 1.20 11.65
CA ALA A 123 13.29 -0.01 12.45
C ALA A 123 14.65 -0.62 12.79
N CYS A 124 15.58 -0.63 11.84
CA CYS A 124 16.97 -1.06 12.08
C CYS A 124 17.68 -0.17 13.09
N LEU A 125 17.48 1.15 13.06
CA LEU A 125 18.03 2.08 14.05
C LEU A 125 17.46 1.82 15.47
N PHE A 126 16.22 1.34 15.58
CA PHE A 126 15.59 0.96 16.85
C PHE A 126 15.92 -0.50 17.27
N GLY A 127 16.76 -1.20 16.50
CA GLY A 127 17.26 -2.54 16.85
C GLY A 127 16.34 -3.69 16.41
N ALA A 128 15.34 -3.45 15.55
CA ALA A 128 14.51 -4.52 14.99
C ALA A 128 15.35 -5.43 14.07
N LYS A 129 15.13 -6.74 14.19
CA LYS A 129 15.79 -7.76 13.36
C LYS A 129 14.82 -8.24 12.29
N LEU A 130 15.01 -7.77 11.05
CA LEU A 130 14.16 -8.12 9.92
C LEU A 130 14.92 -8.94 8.90
N SER A 131 14.40 -10.10 8.52
CA SER A 131 14.89 -10.87 7.38
C SER A 131 14.23 -10.33 6.10
N LEU A 132 14.99 -9.55 5.32
CA LEU A 132 14.53 -8.98 4.05
C LEU A 132 14.83 -9.96 2.91
N SER A 133 13.97 -10.96 2.73
CA SER A 133 14.07 -11.88 1.61
C SER A 133 13.52 -11.27 0.31
N PRO A 134 13.92 -11.75 -0.89
CA PRO A 134 13.31 -11.30 -2.16
C PRO A 134 11.80 -11.50 -2.17
N LEU A 135 11.29 -12.55 -1.52
CA LEU A 135 9.86 -12.81 -1.40
C LEU A 135 9.16 -11.77 -0.51
N PHE A 136 9.82 -11.28 0.54
CA PHE A 136 9.32 -10.17 1.36
C PHE A 136 9.10 -8.90 0.51
N LEU A 137 10.08 -8.55 -0.34
CA LEU A 137 9.95 -7.42 -1.24
C LEU A 137 8.83 -7.63 -2.26
N LEU A 138 8.68 -8.83 -2.80
CA LEU A 138 7.61 -9.16 -3.74
C LEU A 138 6.22 -8.99 -3.11
N VAL A 139 6.03 -9.48 -1.88
CA VAL A 139 4.77 -9.30 -1.12
C VAL A 139 4.49 -7.81 -0.88
N LEU A 140 5.51 -7.03 -0.54
CA LEU A 140 5.38 -5.58 -0.35
C LEU A 140 4.99 -4.87 -1.64
N VAL A 141 5.59 -5.25 -2.77
CA VAL A 141 5.23 -4.74 -4.12
C VAL A 141 3.78 -5.09 -4.46
N LEU A 142 3.36 -6.34 -4.24
CA LEU A 142 1.98 -6.76 -4.49
C LEU A 142 0.98 -5.95 -3.65
N ASN A 143 1.29 -5.72 -2.37
CA ASN A 143 0.47 -4.85 -1.53
C ASN A 143 0.34 -3.43 -2.11
N CYS A 144 1.47 -2.82 -2.52
CA CYS A 144 1.47 -1.50 -3.15
C CYS A 144 0.64 -1.49 -4.45
N VAL A 145 0.75 -2.53 -5.28
CA VAL A 145 -0.02 -2.67 -6.53
C VAL A 145 -1.52 -2.70 -6.24
N ILE A 146 -1.96 -3.61 -5.37
CA ILE A 146 -3.38 -3.79 -5.03
C ILE A 146 -4.00 -2.47 -4.56
N PHE A 147 -3.36 -1.79 -3.61
CA PHE A 147 -3.92 -0.57 -3.04
C PHE A 147 -3.79 0.64 -3.96
N ALA A 148 -2.79 0.69 -4.85
CA ALA A 148 -2.74 1.67 -5.91
C ALA A 148 -3.89 1.48 -6.91
N GLU A 149 -4.20 0.25 -7.27
CA GLU A 149 -5.31 -0.09 -8.17
C GLU A 149 -6.67 0.23 -7.54
N ILE A 150 -6.87 -0.10 -6.25
CA ILE A 150 -8.09 0.27 -5.51
C ILE A 150 -8.23 1.80 -5.46
N GLY A 151 -7.15 2.52 -5.17
CA GLY A 151 -7.13 3.99 -5.21
C GLY A 151 -7.44 4.55 -6.60
N PHE A 152 -6.93 3.91 -7.66
CA PHE A 152 -7.21 4.30 -9.03
C PHE A 152 -8.69 4.08 -9.38
N ILE A 153 -9.27 2.95 -9.00
CA ILE A 153 -10.70 2.66 -9.21
C ILE A 153 -11.56 3.70 -8.49
N ALA A 154 -11.22 4.03 -7.24
CA ALA A 154 -11.88 5.08 -6.47
C ALA A 154 -11.78 6.44 -7.18
N ALA A 155 -10.58 6.84 -7.64
CA ALA A 155 -10.34 8.08 -8.38
C ALA A 155 -11.13 8.17 -9.69
N MET A 156 -11.46 7.03 -10.32
CA MET A 156 -12.26 6.99 -11.55
C MET A 156 -13.76 7.01 -11.31
N LYS A 157 -14.25 6.59 -10.13
CA LYS A 157 -15.68 6.46 -9.86
C LYS A 157 -16.25 7.58 -8.99
N ILE A 158 -15.46 8.08 -8.07
CA ILE A 158 -15.88 9.08 -7.08
C ILE A 158 -15.86 10.46 -7.71
N GLU A 159 -16.88 11.27 -7.42
CA GLU A 159 -17.05 12.58 -8.02
C GLU A 159 -16.52 13.73 -7.14
N THR A 160 -16.61 13.58 -5.81
CA THR A 160 -16.23 14.65 -4.89
C THR A 160 -14.96 14.31 -4.11
N TYR A 161 -14.20 15.33 -3.74
CA TYR A 161 -13.01 15.18 -2.91
C TYR A 161 -13.36 14.71 -1.48
N GLU A 162 -14.54 15.08 -1.00
CA GLU A 162 -15.06 14.67 0.30
C GLU A 162 -15.32 13.17 0.35
N GLU A 163 -16.01 12.62 -0.65
CA GLU A 163 -16.23 11.17 -0.77
C GLU A 163 -14.91 10.39 -0.86
N MET A 164 -13.91 10.97 -1.52
CA MET A 164 -12.57 10.36 -1.57
C MET A 164 -11.93 10.28 -0.18
N GLY A 165 -12.14 11.29 0.67
CA GLY A 165 -11.77 11.28 2.09
C GLY A 165 -12.55 10.23 2.89
N GLN A 166 -13.84 10.04 2.58
CA GLN A 166 -14.69 9.05 3.23
C GLN A 166 -14.22 7.61 2.97
N VAL A 167 -13.68 7.30 1.77
CA VAL A 167 -13.07 5.99 1.49
C VAL A 167 -11.91 5.69 2.43
N ASN A 168 -11.07 6.70 2.71
CA ASN A 168 -10.01 6.55 3.71
C ASN A 168 -10.58 6.21 5.10
N THR A 169 -11.64 6.92 5.50
CA THR A 169 -12.21 6.79 6.86
C THR A 169 -13.02 5.50 7.02
N TYR A 170 -13.82 5.12 6.03
CA TYR A 170 -14.73 3.98 6.18
C TYR A 170 -14.13 2.65 5.75
N ILE A 171 -13.11 2.65 4.89
CA ILE A 171 -12.49 1.42 4.38
C ILE A 171 -11.06 1.25 4.90
N LEU A 172 -10.17 2.22 4.62
CA LEU A 172 -8.76 2.03 4.94
C LEU A 172 -8.48 2.09 6.45
N LEU A 173 -9.17 2.97 7.18
CA LEU A 173 -8.98 3.10 8.62
C LEU A 173 -9.37 1.82 9.39
N PRO A 174 -10.57 1.21 9.19
CA PRO A 174 -10.89 -0.08 9.81
C PRO A 174 -9.92 -1.19 9.40
N MET A 175 -9.54 -1.27 8.12
CA MET A 175 -8.53 -2.24 7.66
C MET A 175 -7.20 -2.05 8.39
N SER A 176 -6.78 -0.81 8.62
CA SER A 176 -5.53 -0.48 9.32
C SER A 176 -5.45 -1.07 10.71
N PHE A 177 -6.56 -1.11 11.43
CA PHE A 177 -6.61 -1.63 12.79
C PHE A 177 -6.93 -3.13 12.85
N LEU A 178 -7.86 -3.61 12.05
CA LEU A 178 -8.40 -4.97 12.16
C LEU A 178 -7.52 -6.03 11.47
N CYS A 179 -6.81 -5.69 10.39
CA CYS A 179 -6.06 -6.67 9.58
C CYS A 179 -4.75 -7.16 10.23
N GLY A 180 -4.68 -7.15 11.54
CA GLY A 180 -3.58 -7.72 12.28
C GLY A 180 -2.31 -6.86 12.30
N THR A 181 -2.41 -5.56 12.07
CA THR A 181 -1.24 -4.65 12.09
C THR A 181 -0.62 -4.56 13.48
N PHE A 182 -1.43 -4.39 14.52
CA PHE A 182 -0.98 -4.13 15.90
C PHE A 182 -1.15 -5.33 16.83
N PHE A 183 -1.96 -6.32 16.47
CA PHE A 183 -2.23 -7.52 17.26
C PHE A 183 -2.42 -8.75 16.36
N SER A 184 -2.36 -9.93 16.94
CA SER A 184 -2.59 -11.17 16.20
C SER A 184 -4.08 -11.37 15.93
N THR A 185 -4.44 -11.60 14.66
CA THR A 185 -5.83 -11.90 14.25
C THR A 185 -6.41 -13.15 14.92
N LYS A 186 -5.55 -14.03 15.45
CA LYS A 186 -5.95 -15.24 16.19
C LYS A 186 -6.69 -14.95 17.50
N ALA A 187 -6.55 -13.73 18.06
CA ALA A 187 -7.22 -13.31 19.29
C ALA A 187 -8.67 -12.82 19.07
N LEU A 188 -9.11 -12.70 17.81
CA LEU A 188 -10.44 -12.18 17.46
C LEU A 188 -11.50 -13.30 17.43
N PRO A 189 -12.80 -12.94 17.70
CA PRO A 189 -13.92 -13.84 17.50
C PRO A 189 -13.96 -14.37 16.06
N GLU A 190 -14.42 -15.61 15.89
CA GLU A 190 -14.38 -16.32 14.61
C GLU A 190 -15.09 -15.59 13.46
N VAL A 191 -16.25 -14.97 13.74
CA VAL A 191 -17.01 -14.19 12.74
C VAL A 191 -16.20 -12.99 12.23
N VAL A 192 -15.53 -12.27 13.13
CA VAL A 192 -14.71 -11.11 12.78
C VAL A 192 -13.46 -11.56 12.01
N ARG A 193 -12.87 -12.69 12.42
CA ARG A 193 -11.69 -13.26 11.76
C ARG A 193 -11.98 -13.62 10.30
N VAL A 194 -13.10 -14.28 10.00
CA VAL A 194 -13.50 -14.63 8.63
C VAL A 194 -13.66 -13.38 7.76
N LEU A 195 -14.30 -12.33 8.28
CA LEU A 195 -14.47 -11.08 7.54
C LEU A 195 -13.11 -10.39 7.24
N ILE A 196 -12.19 -10.45 8.19
CA ILE A 196 -10.87 -9.84 8.05
C ILE A 196 -9.98 -10.66 7.09
N GLU A 197 -10.11 -11.98 7.09
CA GLU A 197 -9.40 -12.86 6.16
C GLU A 197 -9.80 -12.64 4.69
N LEU A 198 -10.94 -12.01 4.42
CA LEU A 198 -11.32 -11.57 3.07
C LEU A 198 -10.59 -10.29 2.62
N LEU A 199 -9.84 -9.63 3.50
CA LEU A 199 -9.19 -8.37 3.16
C LEU A 199 -7.73 -8.60 2.70
N PRO A 200 -7.28 -7.97 1.61
CA PRO A 200 -5.93 -8.18 1.08
C PRO A 200 -4.83 -7.79 2.07
N LEU A 201 -5.07 -6.78 2.91
CA LEU A 201 -4.10 -6.34 3.91
C LEU A 201 -3.78 -7.41 4.95
N THR A 202 -4.77 -8.26 5.31
CA THR A 202 -4.57 -9.38 6.25
C THR A 202 -3.54 -10.37 5.71
N HIS A 203 -3.70 -10.78 4.46
CA HIS A 203 -2.75 -11.68 3.82
C HIS A 203 -1.36 -11.06 3.72
N THR A 204 -1.26 -9.76 3.41
CA THR A 204 0.01 -9.04 3.41
C THR A 204 0.66 -9.03 4.78
N SER A 205 -0.07 -8.67 5.84
CA SER A 205 0.49 -8.58 7.19
C SER A 205 0.97 -9.94 7.72
N VAL A 206 0.22 -11.01 7.44
CA VAL A 206 0.58 -12.39 7.81
C VAL A 206 1.85 -12.84 7.06
N LEU A 207 1.90 -12.62 5.75
CA LEU A 207 3.07 -13.00 4.94
C LEU A 207 4.32 -12.22 5.31
N LEU A 208 4.23 -10.89 5.47
CA LEU A 208 5.38 -10.08 5.85
C LEU A 208 5.94 -10.48 7.22
N ARG A 209 5.08 -10.87 8.18
CA ARG A 209 5.54 -11.37 9.48
C ARG A 209 6.23 -12.73 9.38
N ALA A 210 5.62 -13.69 8.69
CA ALA A 210 6.23 -15.00 8.50
C ALA A 210 7.62 -14.87 7.84
N LEU A 211 7.71 -14.06 6.79
CA LEU A 211 8.95 -13.84 6.05
C LEU A 211 9.99 -13.05 6.87
N ALA A 212 9.57 -12.05 7.66
CA ALA A 212 10.45 -11.31 8.56
C ALA A 212 11.04 -12.20 9.65
N GLY A 213 10.26 -13.17 10.15
CA GLY A 213 10.70 -14.20 11.11
C GLY A 213 11.49 -15.35 10.49
N GLY A 214 11.68 -15.38 9.17
CA GLY A 214 12.36 -16.47 8.48
C GLY A 214 11.50 -17.73 8.30
N GLU A 215 10.19 -17.63 8.53
CA GLU A 215 9.25 -18.73 8.33
C GLU A 215 8.82 -18.87 6.87
N ALA A 216 8.29 -20.03 6.51
CA ALA A 216 7.79 -20.29 5.17
C ALA A 216 6.50 -19.47 4.89
N ALA A 217 6.44 -18.87 3.70
CA ALA A 217 5.27 -18.14 3.25
C ALA A 217 4.09 -19.11 3.01
N SER A 218 2.89 -18.74 3.49
CA SER A 218 1.67 -19.47 3.15
C SER A 218 1.35 -19.29 1.66
N ALA A 219 1.34 -20.40 0.92
CA ALA A 219 1.00 -20.40 -0.52
C ALA A 219 -0.43 -19.88 -0.77
N LEU A 220 -1.37 -20.16 0.15
CA LEU A 220 -2.75 -19.69 0.06
C LEU A 220 -2.81 -18.15 0.14
N SER A 221 -2.14 -17.56 1.13
CA SER A 221 -2.13 -16.09 1.30
C SER A 221 -1.41 -15.39 0.14
N PHE A 222 -0.35 -15.99 -0.39
CA PHE A 222 0.33 -15.47 -1.56
C PHE A 222 -0.56 -15.54 -2.83
N GLY A 223 -1.22 -16.66 -3.05
CA GLY A 223 -2.18 -16.83 -4.14
C GLY A 223 -3.35 -15.84 -4.06
N ALA A 224 -3.85 -15.57 -2.84
CA ALA A 224 -4.88 -14.55 -2.62
C ALA A 224 -4.40 -13.15 -3.05
N LEU A 225 -3.19 -12.74 -2.69
CA LEU A 225 -2.65 -11.44 -3.11
C LEU A 225 -2.52 -11.31 -4.63
N VAL A 226 -2.03 -12.37 -5.30
CA VAL A 226 -1.93 -12.38 -6.77
C VAL A 226 -3.33 -12.28 -7.39
N PHE A 227 -4.30 -13.00 -6.85
CA PHE A 227 -5.69 -12.92 -7.31
C PHE A 227 -6.26 -11.51 -7.15
N TYR A 228 -6.07 -10.86 -5.99
CA TYR A 228 -6.51 -9.48 -5.78
C TYR A 228 -5.85 -8.50 -6.73
N ALA A 229 -4.54 -8.62 -6.98
CA ALA A 229 -3.83 -7.76 -7.92
C ALA A 229 -4.42 -7.89 -9.34
N LEU A 230 -4.64 -9.11 -9.83
CA LEU A 230 -5.22 -9.33 -11.16
C LEU A 230 -6.66 -8.81 -11.26
N LEU A 231 -7.47 -9.05 -10.22
CA LEU A 231 -8.85 -8.61 -10.16
C LEU A 231 -8.95 -7.08 -10.14
N CYS A 232 -8.19 -6.42 -9.28
CA CYS A 232 -8.16 -4.95 -9.18
C CYS A 232 -7.63 -4.33 -10.47
N PHE A 233 -6.60 -4.91 -11.10
CA PHE A 233 -6.11 -4.45 -12.39
C PHE A 233 -7.18 -4.49 -13.48
N TRP A 234 -7.94 -5.59 -13.55
CA TRP A 234 -9.02 -5.71 -14.50
C TRP A 234 -10.08 -4.63 -14.30
N PHE A 235 -10.49 -4.37 -13.04
CA PHE A 235 -11.45 -3.31 -12.73
C PHE A 235 -10.88 -1.92 -13.02
N ALA A 236 -9.63 -1.64 -12.69
CA ALA A 236 -8.96 -0.37 -12.96
C ALA A 236 -8.90 -0.07 -14.46
N ASN A 237 -8.45 -1.06 -15.25
CA ASN A 237 -8.39 -0.94 -16.70
C ASN A 237 -9.78 -0.75 -17.33
N ARG A 238 -10.80 -1.48 -16.85
CA ARG A 238 -12.18 -1.34 -17.31
C ARG A 238 -12.76 0.04 -16.97
N SER A 239 -12.46 0.56 -15.77
CA SER A 239 -12.93 1.89 -15.35
C SER A 239 -12.38 3.00 -16.25
N PHE A 240 -11.08 2.96 -16.55
CA PHE A 240 -10.46 3.94 -17.45
C PHE A 240 -10.91 3.77 -18.91
N SER A 241 -11.05 2.53 -19.38
CA SER A 241 -11.50 2.24 -20.76
C SER A 241 -12.91 2.74 -21.04
N ARG A 242 -13.79 2.81 -20.02
CA ARG A 242 -15.16 3.35 -20.16
C ARG A 242 -15.17 4.86 -20.32
N LEU A 243 -14.21 5.57 -19.74
CA LEU A 243 -14.07 7.03 -19.90
C LEU A 243 -13.48 7.41 -21.26
N LYS A 244 -12.73 6.50 -21.89
CA LYS A 244 -12.07 6.72 -23.18
C LYS A 244 -13.00 6.42 -24.39
N ARG A 245 -14.16 5.82 -24.17
CA ARG A 245 -15.19 5.56 -25.19
C ARG A 245 -16.16 6.71 -25.28
#